data_cd21b9fb0d1efb891460151138d94401
#
_entry.id   cd21b9fb0d1efb891460151138d94401
#
_cell.length_a   1.000
_cell.length_b   1.000
_cell.length_c   1.000
_cell.angle_alpha   90.00
_cell.angle_beta   90.00
_cell.angle_gamma   90.00
#
_symmetry.space_group_name_H-M   'P 1'
#
loop_
_entity.id
_entity.type
_entity.pdbx_description
1 polymer ?
#
loop_
_entity_poly.entity_id
_entity_poly.type
_entity_poly.pdbx_seq_one_letter_code
_entity_poly.pdbx_strand_id
1 'polypeptide(L)'
;MLVLLLVIATMITMMDHTPYKQMAYYKEWKSLVGKVEKDTVTATDFKVGWAKVNITPSSPVPMAGYGNRRGRAYETVHDSVYVRAIVIDNGHTQAAIVSADLLIIPPTVSKVLQAKLTAKEIPFDQVFFGSTHTHHSIGGWGTGISGLFFSGKYDPKSVERIADAIFQAIVKAKSDMEPARLAYLESKDTLDIRNRLVGEEGGVDSEVRSVGFITETGKKAILSSYGAHSTIIQSRNMVLSRDYPGVLVDSLESGRNDFAMYMAGAVGSMGPIERGSDDFDEMKNQAFGVQQAVLSSDTILQSPKPSMQMITLPLPLREPSPRLTMDIVLRPWVFKKAFGEYPLFVKALRIGNILMVGMPCDFSGELVGGLDAYAKTKGLDLIVTSFNGGYIGYITHDKYFDRDLYETKVMSWYGPYNGAYFQEVIRDIINKLS
;
A
#
# COMPACT_ATOMS: atom_id res chain seq x y z
N MET A 1 -23.84 -0.14 38.86
CA MET A 1 -23.93 -1.36 38.01
C MET A 1 -24.91 -1.21 36.85
N LEU A 2 -26.19 -0.89 37.07
CA LEU A 2 -27.19 -0.76 36.00
C LEU A 2 -26.84 0.29 34.94
N VAL A 3 -26.37 1.47 35.33
CA VAL A 3 -25.95 2.54 34.40
C VAL A 3 -24.77 2.11 33.51
N LEU A 4 -23.81 1.39 34.09
CA LEU A 4 -22.64 0.87 33.31
C LEU A 4 -23.12 -0.16 32.28
N LEU A 5 -24.01 -1.07 32.63
CA LEU A 5 -24.59 -2.05 31.71
C LEU A 5 -25.38 -1.38 30.58
N LEU A 6 -26.15 -0.32 30.89
CA LEU A 6 -26.86 0.47 29.88
C LEU A 6 -25.87 1.17 28.93
N VAL A 7 -24.78 1.75 29.43
CA VAL A 7 -23.77 2.36 28.60
C VAL A 7 -23.11 1.32 27.66
N ILE A 8 -22.71 0.16 28.19
CA ILE A 8 -22.16 -0.93 27.39
C ILE A 8 -23.16 -1.38 26.29
N ALA A 9 -24.44 -1.52 26.64
CA ALA A 9 -25.47 -1.91 25.68
C ALA A 9 -25.61 -0.91 24.50
N THR A 10 -25.28 0.37 24.71
CA THR A 10 -25.28 1.35 23.61
C THR A 10 -24.04 1.25 22.71
N MET A 11 -22.99 0.58 23.15
CA MET A 11 -21.71 0.48 22.42
C MET A 11 -21.60 -0.78 21.56
N ILE A 12 -22.40 -1.80 21.83
CA ILE A 12 -22.35 -3.10 21.17
C ILE A 12 -23.62 -3.42 20.40
N THR A 13 -23.52 -4.32 19.43
CA THR A 13 -24.64 -4.85 18.65
C THR A 13 -24.30 -6.26 18.14
N MET A 14 -25.29 -6.94 17.55
CA MET A 14 -25.04 -8.17 16.80
C MET A 14 -24.41 -7.86 15.45
N MET A 15 -23.57 -8.78 14.97
CA MET A 15 -22.96 -8.68 13.64
C MET A 15 -24.04 -8.80 12.56
N ASP A 16 -23.93 -7.98 11.54
CA ASP A 16 -24.77 -8.08 10.35
C ASP A 16 -24.11 -9.02 9.32
N HIS A 17 -24.72 -10.17 9.08
CA HIS A 17 -24.28 -11.17 8.11
C HIS A 17 -24.94 -11.03 6.73
N THR A 18 -25.61 -9.91 6.45
CA THR A 18 -26.19 -9.68 5.11
C THR A 18 -25.11 -9.77 4.04
N PRO A 19 -25.29 -10.60 3.01
CA PRO A 19 -24.32 -10.71 1.91
C PRO A 19 -24.06 -9.36 1.23
N TYR A 20 -22.80 -9.07 0.90
CA TYR A 20 -22.39 -7.76 0.37
C TYR A 20 -23.17 -7.34 -0.88
N LYS A 21 -23.56 -8.28 -1.76
CA LYS A 21 -24.34 -7.99 -2.99
C LYS A 21 -25.74 -7.43 -2.72
N GLN A 22 -26.28 -7.63 -1.51
CA GLN A 22 -27.58 -7.10 -1.10
C GLN A 22 -27.45 -5.72 -0.43
N MET A 23 -26.24 -5.30 -0.08
CA MET A 23 -25.96 -4.06 0.63
C MET A 23 -25.95 -2.82 -0.29
N ALA A 24 -26.24 -1.67 0.28
CA ALA A 24 -26.28 -0.40 -0.46
C ALA A 24 -24.91 -0.02 -1.03
N TYR A 25 -23.83 -0.23 -0.25
CA TYR A 25 -22.48 0.11 -0.66
C TYR A 25 -22.01 -0.67 -1.92
N TYR A 26 -22.47 -1.90 -2.11
CA TYR A 26 -22.21 -2.66 -3.32
C TYR A 26 -22.87 -2.03 -4.56
N LYS A 27 -24.12 -1.61 -4.44
CA LYS A 27 -24.85 -0.92 -5.54
C LYS A 27 -24.18 0.41 -5.85
N GLU A 28 -23.74 1.13 -4.84
CA GLU A 28 -22.98 2.37 -4.99
C GLU A 28 -21.67 2.13 -5.74
N TRP A 29 -20.87 1.11 -5.34
CA TRP A 29 -19.68 0.72 -6.08
C TRP A 29 -19.95 0.44 -7.55
N LYS A 30 -20.96 -0.39 -7.85
CA LYS A 30 -21.35 -0.70 -9.25
C LYS A 30 -21.73 0.55 -10.04
N SER A 31 -22.39 1.51 -9.41
CA SER A 31 -22.71 2.79 -10.03
C SER A 31 -21.46 3.63 -10.30
N LEU A 32 -20.52 3.68 -9.36
CA LEU A 32 -19.27 4.45 -9.50
C LEU A 32 -18.39 3.86 -10.60
N VAL A 33 -18.09 2.56 -10.53
CA VAL A 33 -17.25 1.91 -11.54
C VAL A 33 -17.95 1.87 -12.91
N GLY A 34 -19.27 1.81 -12.93
CA GLY A 34 -20.07 1.87 -14.17
C GLY A 34 -19.82 3.13 -15.02
N LYS A 35 -19.52 4.25 -14.38
CA LYS A 35 -19.25 5.55 -15.01
C LYS A 35 -17.82 5.69 -15.53
N VAL A 36 -16.91 4.77 -15.20
CA VAL A 36 -15.55 4.79 -15.74
C VAL A 36 -15.60 4.44 -17.21
N GLU A 37 -15.11 5.35 -18.03
CA GLU A 37 -14.89 5.14 -19.45
C GLU A 37 -13.42 4.83 -19.71
N LYS A 38 -13.16 3.93 -20.64
CA LYS A 38 -11.78 3.60 -21.05
C LYS A 38 -11.23 4.77 -21.87
N ASP A 39 -10.06 5.25 -21.47
CA ASP A 39 -9.33 6.23 -22.26
C ASP A 39 -8.76 5.54 -23.52
N THR A 40 -9.12 6.09 -24.67
CA THR A 40 -8.68 5.61 -25.99
C THR A 40 -7.66 6.54 -26.65
N VAL A 41 -7.21 7.57 -25.92
CA VAL A 41 -6.27 8.55 -26.45
C VAL A 41 -4.91 7.90 -26.71
N THR A 42 -4.42 8.09 -27.93
CA THR A 42 -3.09 7.61 -28.31
C THR A 42 -2.01 8.51 -27.74
N ALA A 43 -1.04 7.92 -27.08
CA ALA A 43 0.11 8.63 -26.56
C ALA A 43 0.90 9.33 -27.69
N THR A 44 1.35 10.55 -27.44
CA THR A 44 2.23 11.29 -28.36
C THR A 44 3.69 10.98 -28.09
N ASP A 45 4.07 10.94 -26.83
CA ASP A 45 5.41 10.59 -26.33
C ASP A 45 5.28 9.89 -24.96
N PHE A 46 6.39 9.45 -24.40
CA PHE A 46 6.42 8.92 -23.04
C PHE A 46 7.67 9.45 -22.34
N LYS A 47 7.44 10.10 -21.22
CA LYS A 47 8.48 10.69 -20.38
C LYS A 47 8.39 10.18 -18.95
N VAL A 48 9.55 10.09 -18.31
CA VAL A 48 9.66 9.74 -16.89
C VAL A 48 10.67 10.64 -16.20
N GLY A 49 10.40 11.00 -14.96
CA GLY A 49 11.36 11.61 -14.06
C GLY A 49 11.19 11.01 -12.66
N TRP A 50 12.24 11.08 -11.84
CA TRP A 50 12.21 10.53 -10.49
C TRP A 50 13.00 11.37 -9.51
N ALA A 51 12.62 11.29 -8.25
CA ALA A 51 13.31 11.96 -7.17
C ALA A 51 13.11 11.25 -5.83
N LYS A 52 14.06 11.45 -4.91
CA LYS A 52 13.92 11.06 -3.51
C LYS A 52 14.16 12.24 -2.58
N VAL A 53 13.45 12.27 -1.46
CA VAL A 53 13.55 13.28 -0.41
C VAL A 53 13.75 12.58 0.92
N ASN A 54 14.81 12.93 1.63
CA ASN A 54 15.08 12.39 2.97
C ASN A 54 14.09 12.97 3.98
N ILE A 55 13.44 12.10 4.76
CA ILE A 55 12.50 12.49 5.83
C ILE A 55 12.99 12.09 7.21
N THR A 56 14.23 11.59 7.33
CA THR A 56 14.82 11.21 8.61
C THR A 56 14.76 12.38 9.60
N PRO A 57 14.10 12.22 10.77
CA PRO A 57 14.02 13.27 11.75
C PRO A 57 15.39 13.59 12.35
N SER A 58 15.66 14.86 12.65
CA SER A 58 16.90 15.29 13.30
C SER A 58 16.95 14.96 14.81
N SER A 59 15.84 14.54 15.38
CA SER A 59 15.70 14.09 16.77
C SER A 59 14.68 12.97 16.86
N PRO A 60 14.77 12.10 17.87
CA PRO A 60 13.86 10.98 18.04
C PRO A 60 12.38 11.41 18.06
N VAL A 61 11.57 10.70 17.28
CA VAL A 61 10.11 10.86 17.22
C VAL A 61 9.45 9.49 17.49
N PRO A 62 8.16 9.45 17.86
CA PRO A 62 7.43 8.20 17.98
C PRO A 62 7.57 7.33 16.74
N MET A 63 7.60 6.01 16.94
CA MET A 63 7.60 5.03 15.86
C MET A 63 6.20 4.50 15.60
N ALA A 64 5.88 4.27 14.33
CA ALA A 64 4.65 3.59 13.93
C ALA A 64 4.86 2.09 13.71
N GLY A 65 3.77 1.30 13.82
CA GLY A 65 3.71 -0.11 13.45
C GLY A 65 3.36 -1.03 14.60
N TYR A 66 4.27 -1.29 15.52
CA TYR A 66 4.04 -2.24 16.61
C TYR A 66 3.33 -1.59 17.80
N GLY A 67 2.06 -1.97 18.04
CA GLY A 67 1.25 -1.42 19.14
C GLY A 67 1.83 -1.65 20.53
N ASN A 68 2.65 -2.70 20.74
CA ASN A 68 3.32 -2.98 22.00
C ASN A 68 4.38 -1.92 22.39
N ARG A 69 4.87 -1.11 21.44
CA ARG A 69 5.75 0.03 21.70
C ARG A 69 5.04 1.21 22.37
N ARG A 70 3.71 1.28 22.26
CA ARG A 70 2.89 2.34 22.88
C ARG A 70 3.36 3.74 22.53
N GLY A 71 3.75 3.94 21.25
CA GLY A 71 4.18 5.25 20.76
C GLY A 71 5.53 5.73 21.31
N ARG A 72 6.41 4.85 21.80
CA ARG A 72 7.78 5.24 22.15
C ARG A 72 8.55 5.71 20.92
N ALA A 73 9.48 6.64 21.15
CA ALA A 73 10.39 7.14 20.13
C ALA A 73 11.50 6.11 19.84
N TYR A 74 12.09 6.16 18.64
CA TYR A 74 13.29 5.41 18.34
C TYR A 74 14.47 5.94 19.17
N GLU A 75 15.47 5.09 19.39
CA GLU A 75 16.66 5.41 20.17
C GLU A 75 17.85 5.72 19.26
N THR A 76 17.94 5.02 18.12
CA THR A 76 19.01 5.20 17.15
C THR A 76 18.47 5.14 15.72
N VAL A 77 19.24 5.66 14.77
CA VAL A 77 18.97 5.55 13.32
C VAL A 77 19.88 4.47 12.74
N HIS A 78 19.30 3.39 12.25
CA HIS A 78 20.05 2.35 11.52
C HIS A 78 20.29 2.80 10.06
N ASP A 79 19.22 3.26 9.39
CA ASP A 79 19.30 3.80 8.04
C ASP A 79 18.31 4.96 7.85
N SER A 80 18.62 5.85 6.89
CA SER A 80 17.78 7.00 6.59
C SER A 80 16.49 6.57 5.90
N VAL A 81 15.39 7.26 6.21
CA VAL A 81 14.08 7.04 5.59
C VAL A 81 13.73 8.12 4.57
N TYR A 82 13.06 7.74 3.49
CA TYR A 82 12.82 8.59 2.33
C TYR A 82 11.35 8.58 1.89
N VAL A 83 10.98 9.62 1.17
CA VAL A 83 9.89 9.59 0.20
C VAL A 83 10.53 9.53 -1.19
N ARG A 84 9.99 8.67 -2.04
CA ARG A 84 10.41 8.47 -3.43
C ARG A 84 9.22 8.72 -4.36
N ALA A 85 9.46 9.39 -5.48
CA ALA A 85 8.44 9.65 -6.49
C ALA A 85 8.98 9.33 -7.89
N ILE A 86 8.11 8.75 -8.72
CA ILE A 86 8.28 8.63 -10.17
C ILE A 86 7.10 9.39 -10.79
N VAL A 87 7.38 10.34 -11.67
CA VAL A 87 6.35 11.02 -12.47
C VAL A 87 6.47 10.55 -13.90
N ILE A 88 5.33 10.17 -14.47
CA ILE A 88 5.20 9.67 -15.85
C ILE A 88 4.21 10.53 -16.61
N ASP A 89 4.46 10.72 -17.89
CA ASP A 89 3.62 11.52 -18.79
C ASP A 89 3.62 10.91 -20.19
N ASN A 90 2.46 10.73 -20.79
CA ASN A 90 2.34 10.22 -22.16
C ASN A 90 1.87 11.30 -23.17
N GLY A 91 1.93 12.56 -22.77
CA GLY A 91 1.48 13.72 -23.55
C GLY A 91 -0.01 14.05 -23.37
N HIS A 92 -0.80 13.21 -22.70
CA HIS A 92 -2.21 13.43 -22.39
C HIS A 92 -2.50 13.25 -20.89
N THR A 93 -1.94 12.22 -20.30
CA THR A 93 -2.12 11.88 -18.88
C THR A 93 -0.78 11.95 -18.18
N GLN A 94 -0.75 12.68 -17.07
CA GLN A 94 0.38 12.72 -16.17
C GLN A 94 0.00 12.06 -14.85
N ALA A 95 0.84 11.17 -14.33
CA ALA A 95 0.63 10.53 -13.04
C ALA A 95 1.91 10.54 -12.21
N ALA A 96 1.76 10.70 -10.90
CA ALA A 96 2.85 10.56 -9.94
C ALA A 96 2.67 9.25 -9.15
N ILE A 97 3.69 8.41 -9.12
CA ILE A 97 3.75 7.21 -8.30
C ILE A 97 4.64 7.55 -7.10
N VAL A 98 4.10 7.44 -5.89
CA VAL A 98 4.79 7.83 -4.66
C VAL A 98 4.87 6.65 -3.70
N SER A 99 6.07 6.36 -3.21
CA SER A 99 6.27 5.45 -2.09
C SER A 99 7.02 6.15 -0.96
N ALA A 100 6.62 5.89 0.28
CA ALA A 100 7.28 6.41 1.46
C ALA A 100 7.76 5.27 2.36
N ASP A 101 8.92 5.47 2.98
CA ASP A 101 9.44 4.55 4.00
C ASP A 101 8.67 4.77 5.32
N LEU A 102 7.38 4.44 5.28
CA LEU A 102 6.40 4.56 6.34
C LEU A 102 5.60 3.27 6.49
N LEU A 103 4.89 3.14 7.60
CA LEU A 103 3.91 2.06 7.80
C LEU A 103 2.80 2.10 6.74
N ILE A 104 2.22 3.26 6.53
CA ILE A 104 1.16 3.56 5.56
C ILE A 104 1.34 4.99 5.05
N ILE A 105 0.59 5.41 4.03
CA ILE A 105 0.39 6.83 3.77
C ILE A 105 -0.77 7.31 4.65
N PRO A 106 -0.49 8.10 5.72
CA PRO A 106 -1.52 8.46 6.69
C PRO A 106 -2.60 9.37 6.10
N PRO A 107 -3.88 9.18 6.44
CA PRO A 107 -4.96 10.07 5.99
C PRO A 107 -4.74 11.54 6.37
N THR A 108 -4.13 11.81 7.52
CA THR A 108 -3.77 13.16 7.96
C THR A 108 -2.74 13.81 7.03
N VAL A 109 -1.75 13.04 6.56
CA VAL A 109 -0.77 13.46 5.57
C VAL A 109 -1.43 13.70 4.22
N SER A 110 -2.28 12.77 3.76
CA SER A 110 -3.01 12.91 2.48
C SER A 110 -3.84 14.19 2.44
N LYS A 111 -4.49 14.56 3.54
CA LYS A 111 -5.27 15.80 3.66
C LYS A 111 -4.42 17.06 3.49
N VAL A 112 -3.27 17.13 4.16
CA VAL A 112 -2.34 18.28 4.06
C VAL A 112 -1.72 18.33 2.65
N LEU A 113 -1.31 17.17 2.12
CA LEU A 113 -0.75 17.06 0.78
C LEU A 113 -1.73 17.51 -0.30
N GLN A 114 -3.01 17.15 -0.21
CA GLN A 114 -4.04 17.56 -1.17
C GLN A 114 -4.12 19.08 -1.28
N ALA A 115 -4.09 19.81 -0.16
CA ALA A 115 -4.08 21.27 -0.16
C ALA A 115 -2.83 21.85 -0.84
N LYS A 116 -1.64 21.25 -0.61
CA LYS A 116 -0.38 21.67 -1.23
C LYS A 116 -0.36 21.43 -2.75
N LEU A 117 -0.84 20.29 -3.19
CA LEU A 117 -0.94 19.93 -4.61
C LEU A 117 -1.92 20.83 -5.36
N THR A 118 -3.10 21.08 -4.78
CA THR A 118 -4.11 22.00 -5.34
C THR A 118 -3.55 23.41 -5.55
N ALA A 119 -2.75 23.92 -4.63
CA ALA A 119 -2.09 25.23 -4.74
C ALA A 119 -1.07 25.32 -5.90
N LYS A 120 -0.69 24.18 -6.49
CA LYS A 120 0.23 24.07 -7.64
C LYS A 120 -0.43 23.43 -8.87
N GLU A 121 -1.74 23.33 -8.86
CA GLU A 121 -2.53 22.75 -9.97
C GLU A 121 -2.12 21.32 -10.32
N ILE A 122 -1.65 20.55 -9.33
CA ILE A 122 -1.36 19.12 -9.48
C ILE A 122 -2.57 18.35 -8.95
N PRO A 123 -3.27 17.57 -9.79
CA PRO A 123 -4.45 16.85 -9.35
C PRO A 123 -4.08 15.73 -8.34
N PHE A 124 -4.67 15.75 -7.15
CA PHE A 124 -4.49 14.70 -6.15
C PHE A 124 -4.90 13.32 -6.67
N ASP A 125 -5.89 13.29 -7.55
CA ASP A 125 -6.39 12.06 -8.18
C ASP A 125 -5.40 11.43 -9.15
N GLN A 126 -4.38 12.17 -9.57
CA GLN A 126 -3.27 11.69 -10.40
C GLN A 126 -2.05 11.22 -9.58
N VAL A 127 -2.20 11.07 -8.26
CA VAL A 127 -1.13 10.55 -7.39
C VAL A 127 -1.48 9.14 -6.93
N PHE A 128 -0.70 8.15 -7.36
CA PHE A 128 -0.78 6.76 -6.90
C PHE A 128 0.14 6.59 -5.69
N PHE A 129 -0.43 6.20 -4.56
CA PHE A 129 0.31 6.06 -3.31
C PHE A 129 0.67 4.62 -2.99
N GLY A 130 1.77 4.44 -2.28
CA GLY A 130 2.19 3.23 -1.59
C GLY A 130 3.16 3.55 -0.48
N SER A 131 3.52 2.56 0.29
CA SER A 131 4.56 2.64 1.32
C SER A 131 5.39 1.37 1.32
N THR A 132 6.56 1.41 1.95
CA THR A 132 7.38 0.21 2.16
C THR A 132 6.81 -0.68 3.25
N HIS A 133 5.87 -0.16 4.04
CA HIS A 133 5.26 -0.80 5.19
C HIS A 133 6.24 -1.16 6.31
N THR A 134 7.36 -0.48 6.40
CA THR A 134 8.26 -0.67 7.52
C THR A 134 7.59 -0.33 8.85
N HIS A 135 7.74 -1.21 9.83
CA HIS A 135 7.27 -1.01 11.20
C HIS A 135 8.29 -0.27 12.08
N HIS A 136 9.32 0.31 11.46
CA HIS A 136 10.44 0.98 12.11
C HIS A 136 10.63 2.43 11.65
N SER A 137 9.55 3.11 11.26
CA SER A 137 9.62 4.48 10.75
C SER A 137 8.76 5.45 11.56
N ILE A 138 8.69 6.68 11.06
CA ILE A 138 8.11 7.86 11.69
C ILE A 138 6.64 7.63 12.04
N GLY A 139 6.30 7.87 13.29
CA GLY A 139 4.95 7.95 13.81
C GLY A 139 4.50 9.40 14.03
N GLY A 140 3.61 9.61 15.01
CA GLY A 140 3.08 10.93 15.36
C GLY A 140 2.03 11.48 14.38
N TRP A 141 1.59 10.69 13.42
CA TRP A 141 0.63 11.12 12.39
C TRP A 141 -0.81 10.65 12.63
N GLY A 142 -1.03 9.68 13.51
CA GLY A 142 -2.36 9.16 13.80
C GLY A 142 -3.08 9.99 14.86
N THR A 143 -4.37 10.27 14.63
CA THR A 143 -5.24 10.96 15.60
C THR A 143 -6.04 9.96 16.43
N GLY A 144 -6.62 10.42 17.54
CA GLY A 144 -7.46 9.59 18.41
C GLY A 144 -6.68 8.57 19.24
N ILE A 145 -7.42 7.64 19.86
CA ILE A 145 -6.85 6.63 20.75
C ILE A 145 -6.03 5.60 19.96
N SER A 146 -6.53 5.16 18.83
CA SER A 146 -5.82 4.22 17.95
C SER A 146 -4.51 4.82 17.43
N GLY A 147 -4.53 6.09 17.02
CA GLY A 147 -3.32 6.80 16.60
C GLY A 147 -2.26 6.80 17.69
N LEU A 148 -2.67 7.05 18.95
CA LEU A 148 -1.75 7.04 20.08
C LEU A 148 -1.06 5.66 20.27
N PHE A 149 -1.78 4.55 20.08
CA PHE A 149 -1.21 3.21 20.24
C PHE A 149 -0.31 2.79 19.07
N PHE A 150 -0.71 3.06 17.83
CA PHE A 150 -0.02 2.56 16.63
C PHE A 150 1.02 3.52 16.07
N SER A 151 0.93 4.82 16.34
CA SER A 151 1.86 5.83 15.81
C SER A 151 2.40 6.81 16.86
N GLY A 152 1.96 6.69 18.12
CA GLY A 152 2.34 7.59 19.19
C GLY A 152 1.55 8.90 19.20
N LYS A 153 1.93 9.80 20.11
CA LYS A 153 1.26 11.10 20.28
C LYS A 153 1.28 11.88 18.96
N TYR A 154 0.09 12.36 18.57
CA TYR A 154 -0.05 13.19 17.36
C TYR A 154 0.86 14.42 17.39
N ASP A 155 1.61 14.61 16.32
CA ASP A 155 2.52 15.71 16.10
C ASP A 155 2.30 16.30 14.70
N PRO A 156 1.72 17.51 14.60
CA PRO A 156 1.51 18.17 13.31
C PRO A 156 2.80 18.37 12.49
N LYS A 157 3.96 18.52 13.16
CA LYS A 157 5.25 18.69 12.48
C LYS A 157 5.67 17.44 11.73
N SER A 158 5.38 16.25 12.27
CA SER A 158 5.59 14.98 11.57
C SER A 158 4.69 14.87 10.33
N VAL A 159 3.43 15.26 10.44
CA VAL A 159 2.48 15.27 9.32
C VAL A 159 2.94 16.25 8.21
N GLU A 160 3.28 17.50 8.57
CA GLU A 160 3.78 18.49 7.62
C GLU A 160 5.07 18.07 6.94
N ARG A 161 6.06 17.54 7.70
CA ARG A 161 7.32 17.03 7.15
C ARG A 161 7.09 15.98 6.06
N ILE A 162 6.21 15.00 6.32
CA ILE A 162 5.93 13.94 5.37
C ILE A 162 5.20 14.50 4.14
N ALA A 163 4.19 15.36 4.34
CA ALA A 163 3.44 15.97 3.25
C ALA A 163 4.34 16.86 2.37
N ASP A 164 5.22 17.66 2.98
CA ASP A 164 6.20 18.49 2.26
C ASP A 164 7.17 17.64 1.44
N ALA A 165 7.65 16.55 2.01
CA ALA A 165 8.57 15.65 1.32
C ALA A 165 7.91 14.97 0.12
N ILE A 166 6.65 14.52 0.25
CA ILE A 166 5.89 13.96 -0.88
C ILE A 166 5.72 15.01 -1.97
N PHE A 167 5.29 16.22 -1.59
CA PHE A 167 5.13 17.34 -2.52
C PHE A 167 6.45 17.65 -3.24
N GLN A 168 7.55 17.80 -2.51
CA GLN A 168 8.87 18.09 -3.07
C GLN A 168 9.37 16.97 -3.99
N ALA A 169 9.15 15.69 -3.63
CA ALA A 169 9.55 14.56 -4.46
C ALA A 169 8.81 14.57 -5.80
N ILE A 170 7.48 14.84 -5.79
CA ILE A 170 6.68 14.96 -7.01
C ILE A 170 7.18 16.13 -7.88
N VAL A 171 7.37 17.31 -7.29
CA VAL A 171 7.81 18.50 -8.05
C VAL A 171 9.20 18.29 -8.66
N LYS A 172 10.15 17.72 -7.91
CA LYS A 172 11.50 17.40 -8.42
C LYS A 172 11.44 16.37 -9.54
N ALA A 173 10.70 15.26 -9.34
CA ALA A 173 10.54 14.23 -10.36
C ALA A 173 9.92 14.80 -11.65
N LYS A 174 8.91 15.68 -11.52
CA LYS A 174 8.27 16.35 -12.66
C LYS A 174 9.24 17.28 -13.41
N SER A 175 10.14 17.98 -12.72
CA SER A 175 11.10 18.89 -13.36
C SER A 175 12.22 18.16 -14.10
N ASP A 176 12.43 16.88 -13.83
CA ASP A 176 13.56 16.07 -14.34
C ASP A 176 13.10 14.98 -15.34
N MET A 177 11.92 15.18 -15.96
CA MET A 177 11.38 14.22 -16.91
C MET A 177 12.14 14.20 -18.24
N GLU A 178 12.52 13.00 -18.67
CA GLU A 178 13.16 12.71 -19.94
C GLU A 178 12.33 11.69 -20.75
N PRO A 179 12.42 11.70 -22.10
CA PRO A 179 11.86 10.63 -22.92
C PRO A 179 12.38 9.26 -22.49
N ALA A 180 11.50 8.26 -22.42
CA ALA A 180 11.82 6.97 -21.86
C ALA A 180 11.07 5.81 -22.53
N ARG A 181 11.53 4.60 -22.23
CA ARG A 181 10.85 3.33 -22.52
C ARG A 181 10.39 2.68 -21.23
N LEU A 182 9.30 1.95 -21.32
CA LEU A 182 8.66 1.22 -20.24
C LEU A 182 8.87 -0.29 -20.41
N ALA A 183 9.11 -0.99 -19.31
CA ALA A 183 9.19 -2.44 -19.27
C ALA A 183 8.40 -2.98 -18.07
N TYR A 184 7.84 -4.18 -18.21
CA TYR A 184 7.33 -5.00 -17.12
C TYR A 184 8.29 -6.15 -16.84
N LEU A 185 8.51 -6.45 -15.58
CA LEU A 185 9.37 -7.54 -15.13
C LEU A 185 8.59 -8.36 -14.09
N GLU A 186 8.59 -9.67 -14.25
CA GLU A 186 7.96 -10.61 -13.32
C GLU A 186 8.89 -11.79 -13.04
N SER A 187 8.99 -12.17 -11.79
CA SER A 187 9.75 -13.33 -11.34
C SER A 187 9.17 -13.85 -10.03
N LYS A 188 9.72 -14.95 -9.51
CA LYS A 188 9.26 -15.54 -8.26
C LYS A 188 10.37 -15.58 -7.22
N ASP A 189 10.00 -15.26 -6.00
CA ASP A 189 10.78 -15.58 -4.82
C ASP A 189 9.90 -16.38 -3.87
N THR A 190 10.07 -17.69 -3.90
CA THR A 190 9.30 -18.64 -3.07
C THR A 190 10.01 -18.98 -1.77
N LEU A 191 11.24 -18.54 -1.58
CA LEU A 191 12.07 -18.90 -0.44
C LEU A 191 11.96 -17.89 0.71
N ASP A 192 11.52 -16.68 0.43
CA ASP A 192 11.54 -15.55 1.35
C ASP A 192 10.14 -15.07 1.77
N ILE A 193 9.09 -15.85 1.48
CA ILE A 193 7.71 -15.52 1.81
C ILE A 193 6.93 -16.75 2.31
N ARG A 194 6.07 -16.53 3.29
CA ARG A 194 5.16 -17.55 3.83
C ARG A 194 3.77 -16.97 4.07
N ASN A 195 2.76 -17.82 4.08
CA ASN A 195 1.46 -17.44 4.64
C ASN A 195 1.57 -17.46 6.18
N ARG A 196 1.49 -16.30 6.80
CA ARG A 196 1.61 -16.18 8.27
C ARG A 196 0.28 -16.33 9.00
N LEU A 197 -0.84 -16.23 8.27
CA LEU A 197 -2.18 -16.33 8.86
C LEU A 197 -2.51 -17.79 9.20
N VAL A 198 -2.31 -18.70 8.26
CA VAL A 198 -2.73 -20.11 8.35
C VAL A 198 -1.65 -21.12 7.95
N GLY A 199 -0.41 -20.65 7.74
CA GLY A 199 0.69 -21.52 7.35
C GLY A 199 0.45 -22.22 6.00
N GLU A 200 0.73 -23.51 5.96
CA GLU A 200 0.61 -24.34 4.73
C GLU A 200 -0.82 -24.53 4.22
N GLU A 201 -1.84 -24.21 5.02
CA GLU A 201 -3.23 -24.26 4.59
C GLU A 201 -3.59 -23.16 3.58
N GLY A 202 -2.82 -22.07 3.53
CA GLY A 202 -3.08 -20.90 2.72
C GLY A 202 -2.14 -20.76 1.53
N GLY A 203 -2.64 -20.14 0.46
CA GLY A 203 -1.82 -19.77 -0.69
C GLY A 203 -0.84 -18.64 -0.37
N VAL A 204 0.18 -18.50 -1.21
CA VAL A 204 1.21 -17.46 -1.12
C VAL A 204 1.31 -16.74 -2.47
N ASP A 205 1.40 -15.41 -2.48
CA ASP A 205 1.80 -14.63 -3.65
C ASP A 205 3.32 -14.43 -3.61
N SER A 206 4.04 -15.32 -4.28
CA SER A 206 5.50 -15.29 -4.36
C SER A 206 6.04 -14.46 -5.54
N GLU A 207 5.16 -13.83 -6.31
CA GLU A 207 5.58 -13.04 -7.47
C GLU A 207 6.25 -11.72 -7.01
N VAL A 208 7.42 -11.46 -7.58
CA VAL A 208 8.09 -10.14 -7.54
C VAL A 208 7.77 -9.45 -8.85
N ARG A 209 6.97 -8.38 -8.77
CA ARG A 209 6.52 -7.62 -9.94
C ARG A 209 7.21 -6.28 -9.98
N SER A 210 7.75 -5.91 -11.14
CA SER A 210 8.48 -4.65 -11.28
C SER A 210 8.11 -3.90 -12.55
N VAL A 211 8.22 -2.57 -12.47
CA VAL A 211 8.07 -1.65 -13.59
C VAL A 211 9.41 -0.96 -13.81
N GLY A 212 10.02 -1.18 -14.97
CA GLY A 212 11.30 -0.60 -15.35
C GLY A 212 11.13 0.57 -16.31
N PHE A 213 11.98 1.58 -16.15
CA PHE A 213 12.06 2.75 -17.00
C PHE A 213 13.50 2.94 -17.50
N ILE A 214 13.66 3.22 -18.79
CA ILE A 214 14.98 3.48 -19.41
C ILE A 214 14.86 4.75 -20.23
N THR A 215 15.55 5.81 -19.81
CA THR A 215 15.56 7.09 -20.55
C THR A 215 16.39 6.99 -21.82
N GLU A 216 16.21 7.93 -22.74
CA GLU A 216 17.04 8.02 -23.95
C GLU A 216 18.50 8.34 -23.63
N THR A 217 18.77 8.97 -22.49
CA THR A 217 20.14 9.21 -21.99
C THR A 217 20.79 7.97 -21.36
N GLY A 218 20.02 6.86 -21.26
CA GLY A 218 20.49 5.59 -20.72
C GLY A 218 20.34 5.43 -19.20
N LYS A 219 19.78 6.42 -18.49
CA LYS A 219 19.46 6.29 -17.07
C LYS A 219 18.33 5.28 -16.85
N LYS A 220 18.37 4.57 -15.73
CA LYS A 220 17.43 3.50 -15.41
C LYS A 220 16.77 3.72 -14.06
N ALA A 221 15.45 3.53 -14.01
CA ALA A 221 14.70 3.46 -12.77
C ALA A 221 13.89 2.18 -12.71
N ILE A 222 13.67 1.66 -11.49
CA ILE A 222 12.84 0.49 -11.25
C ILE A 222 11.93 0.71 -10.04
N LEU A 223 10.66 0.31 -10.19
CA LEU A 223 9.71 0.15 -9.10
C LEU A 223 9.46 -1.34 -8.93
N SER A 224 9.67 -1.86 -7.73
CA SER A 224 9.41 -3.27 -7.41
C SER A 224 8.36 -3.40 -6.32
N SER A 225 7.56 -4.47 -6.39
CA SER A 225 6.52 -4.82 -5.44
C SER A 225 6.60 -6.29 -5.08
N TYR A 226 6.47 -6.60 -3.79
CA TYR A 226 6.51 -7.96 -3.26
C TYR A 226 5.57 -8.10 -2.06
N GLY A 227 5.04 -9.31 -1.83
CA GLY A 227 4.00 -9.56 -0.83
C GLY A 227 4.49 -9.75 0.60
N ALA A 228 5.79 -9.93 0.87
CA ALA A 228 6.26 -10.15 2.22
C ALA A 228 6.16 -8.88 3.10
N HIS A 229 5.57 -9.01 4.30
CA HIS A 229 5.47 -7.93 5.28
C HIS A 229 6.85 -7.41 5.70
N SER A 230 7.02 -6.10 5.82
CA SER A 230 8.28 -5.48 6.26
C SER A 230 8.39 -5.48 7.80
N THR A 231 8.49 -6.67 8.38
CA THR A 231 8.47 -6.93 9.83
C THR A 231 9.60 -7.84 10.29
N ILE A 232 10.74 -7.84 9.59
CA ILE A 232 11.91 -8.63 9.98
C ILE A 232 12.52 -8.08 11.26
N ILE A 233 12.74 -6.75 11.31
CA ILE A 233 13.24 -6.14 12.53
C ILE A 233 12.15 -6.23 13.60
N GLN A 234 12.45 -6.90 14.71
CA GLN A 234 11.50 -7.17 15.78
C GLN A 234 11.16 -5.91 16.60
N SER A 235 9.96 -5.90 17.19
CA SER A 235 9.42 -4.76 17.95
C SER A 235 10.31 -4.28 19.11
N ARG A 236 11.18 -5.16 19.66
CA ARG A 236 12.12 -4.84 20.73
C ARG A 236 13.24 -3.90 20.30
N ASN A 237 13.60 -3.92 19.01
CA ASN A 237 14.61 -3.03 18.46
C ASN A 237 14.01 -1.63 18.24
N MET A 238 14.55 -0.65 18.98
CA MET A 238 14.05 0.74 18.93
C MET A 238 14.89 1.58 17.95
N VAL A 239 15.03 1.07 16.71
CA VAL A 239 15.81 1.72 15.66
C VAL A 239 14.89 2.28 14.57
N LEU A 240 15.24 3.43 14.02
CA LEU A 240 14.62 3.92 12.77
C LEU A 240 15.24 3.18 11.59
N SER A 241 14.42 2.54 10.76
CA SER A 241 14.88 1.74 9.62
C SER A 241 13.78 1.56 8.56
N ARG A 242 14.23 1.34 7.33
CA ARG A 242 13.35 0.96 6.20
C ARG A 242 13.05 -0.54 6.16
N ASP A 243 13.59 -1.35 7.10
CA ASP A 243 13.54 -2.81 7.05
C ASP A 243 14.13 -3.35 5.72
N TYR A 244 13.86 -4.62 5.34
CA TYR A 244 14.40 -5.22 4.12
C TYR A 244 14.13 -4.43 2.82
N PRO A 245 12.99 -3.71 2.65
CA PRO A 245 12.78 -2.88 1.46
C PRO A 245 13.86 -1.81 1.25
N GLY A 246 14.38 -1.26 2.36
CA GLY A 246 15.47 -0.29 2.29
C GLY A 246 16.76 -0.89 1.74
N VAL A 247 17.15 -2.06 2.23
CA VAL A 247 18.33 -2.79 1.74
C VAL A 247 18.15 -3.21 0.29
N LEU A 248 16.96 -3.68 -0.10
CA LEU A 248 16.63 -4.03 -1.49
C LEU A 248 16.81 -2.83 -2.42
N VAL A 249 16.22 -1.69 -2.07
CA VAL A 249 16.28 -0.48 -2.90
C VAL A 249 17.73 0.01 -3.06
N ASP A 250 18.51 0.06 -1.96
CA ASP A 250 19.91 0.47 -2.01
C ASP A 250 20.75 -0.49 -2.86
N SER A 251 20.47 -1.79 -2.79
CA SER A 251 21.16 -2.81 -3.60
C SER A 251 20.81 -2.69 -5.09
N LEU A 252 19.57 -2.37 -5.43
CA LEU A 252 19.14 -2.13 -6.82
C LEU A 252 19.74 -0.83 -7.38
N GLU A 253 19.86 0.24 -6.55
CA GLU A 253 20.52 1.50 -6.95
C GLU A 253 22.03 1.33 -7.11
N SER A 254 22.70 0.56 -6.25
CA SER A 254 24.15 0.37 -6.32
C SER A 254 24.61 -0.51 -7.50
N GLY A 255 23.70 -1.28 -8.11
CA GLY A 255 24.01 -2.25 -9.14
C GLY A 255 23.72 -1.77 -10.56
N ARG A 256 22.46 -1.63 -10.91
CA ARG A 256 22.02 -1.48 -12.31
C ARG A 256 21.14 -0.27 -12.59
N ASN A 257 20.63 0.40 -11.56
CA ASN A 257 19.66 1.47 -11.69
C ASN A 257 20.15 2.77 -11.04
N ASP A 258 19.86 3.90 -11.65
CA ASP A 258 20.11 5.23 -11.09
C ASP A 258 19.09 5.57 -10.00
N PHE A 259 17.95 4.87 -10.00
CA PHE A 259 16.89 5.04 -9.03
C PHE A 259 16.12 3.74 -8.85
N ALA A 260 15.80 3.40 -7.60
CA ALA A 260 14.90 2.29 -7.27
C ALA A 260 13.81 2.74 -6.29
N MET A 261 12.64 2.11 -6.38
CA MET A 261 11.49 2.31 -5.50
C MET A 261 10.90 0.95 -5.15
N TYR A 262 10.45 0.81 -3.91
CA TYR A 262 9.69 -0.35 -3.47
C TYR A 262 8.31 0.09 -2.97
N MET A 263 7.30 -0.69 -3.30
CA MET A 263 5.96 -0.60 -2.73
C MET A 263 5.54 -1.95 -2.17
N ALA A 264 5.02 -1.95 -0.94
CA ALA A 264 4.41 -3.14 -0.37
C ALA A 264 3.30 -3.65 -1.29
N GLY A 265 3.41 -4.89 -1.72
CA GLY A 265 2.41 -5.58 -2.54
C GLY A 265 1.20 -5.99 -1.71
N ALA A 266 0.61 -7.13 -2.02
CA ALA A 266 -0.49 -7.71 -1.25
C ALA A 266 0.05 -8.41 0.01
N VAL A 267 0.40 -7.62 1.02
CA VAL A 267 1.12 -8.08 2.22
C VAL A 267 0.22 -8.74 3.27
N GLY A 268 -1.10 -8.54 3.21
CA GLY A 268 -2.03 -9.20 4.12
C GLY A 268 -1.90 -10.72 4.04
N SER A 269 -1.92 -11.41 5.19
CA SER A 269 -1.66 -12.85 5.35
C SER A 269 -0.26 -13.33 4.96
N MET A 270 0.61 -12.45 4.44
CA MET A 270 1.98 -12.78 4.03
C MET A 270 3.00 -12.25 5.02
N GLY A 271 4.04 -13.05 5.28
CA GLY A 271 5.16 -12.67 6.12
C GLY A 271 6.49 -13.11 5.51
N PRO A 272 7.60 -12.48 5.93
CA PRO A 272 8.93 -12.90 5.54
C PRO A 272 9.27 -14.26 6.18
N ILE A 273 10.29 -14.92 5.64
CA ILE A 273 10.92 -16.07 6.27
C ILE A 273 12.23 -15.60 6.89
N GLU A 274 12.26 -15.58 8.21
CA GLU A 274 13.40 -15.14 9.00
C GLU A 274 14.54 -16.14 8.88
N ARG A 275 15.64 -15.75 8.22
CA ARG A 275 16.85 -16.56 8.01
C ARG A 275 18.08 -15.70 8.25
N GLY A 276 18.73 -15.90 9.37
CA GLY A 276 19.91 -15.13 9.76
C GLY A 276 20.30 -15.38 11.19
N SER A 277 21.34 -14.70 11.64
CA SER A 277 21.85 -14.76 13.01
C SER A 277 21.18 -13.73 13.93
N ASP A 278 20.68 -12.66 13.37
CA ASP A 278 19.97 -11.57 14.03
C ASP A 278 19.05 -10.83 13.05
N ASP A 279 18.20 -9.92 13.55
CA ASP A 279 17.22 -9.14 12.77
C ASP A 279 17.87 -8.44 11.53
N PHE A 280 19.11 -7.95 11.65
CA PHE A 280 19.76 -7.22 10.55
C PHE A 280 20.39 -8.13 9.50
N ASP A 281 20.83 -9.30 9.89
CA ASP A 281 21.30 -10.34 8.98
C ASP A 281 20.12 -10.94 8.22
N GLU A 282 19.02 -11.24 8.91
CA GLU A 282 17.75 -11.67 8.31
C GLU A 282 17.22 -10.66 7.29
N MET A 283 17.26 -9.36 7.63
CA MET A 283 16.86 -8.26 6.76
C MET A 283 17.68 -8.23 5.44
N LYS A 284 19.00 -8.44 5.52
CA LYS A 284 19.89 -8.51 4.35
C LYS A 284 19.60 -9.74 3.50
N ASN A 285 19.38 -10.90 4.12
CA ASN A 285 19.10 -12.15 3.42
C ASN A 285 17.76 -12.08 2.68
N GLN A 286 16.72 -11.53 3.31
CA GLN A 286 15.43 -11.26 2.69
C GLN A 286 15.57 -10.33 1.47
N ALA A 287 16.28 -9.21 1.64
CA ALA A 287 16.51 -8.27 0.55
C ALA A 287 17.31 -8.88 -0.60
N PHE A 288 18.29 -9.72 -0.29
CA PHE A 288 19.10 -10.42 -1.29
C PHE A 288 18.26 -11.40 -2.12
N GLY A 289 17.37 -12.20 -1.50
CA GLY A 289 16.49 -13.11 -2.22
C GLY A 289 15.58 -12.37 -3.21
N VAL A 290 14.89 -11.32 -2.74
CA VAL A 290 14.05 -10.48 -3.61
C VAL A 290 14.87 -9.79 -4.70
N GLN A 291 16.10 -9.31 -4.40
CA GLN A 291 16.99 -8.74 -5.41
C GLN A 291 17.35 -9.75 -6.50
N GLN A 292 17.70 -10.98 -6.13
CA GLN A 292 18.01 -12.04 -7.11
C GLN A 292 16.81 -12.34 -8.00
N ALA A 293 15.60 -12.36 -7.44
CA ALA A 293 14.36 -12.50 -8.21
C ALA A 293 14.21 -11.35 -9.23
N VAL A 294 14.36 -10.09 -8.80
CA VAL A 294 14.33 -8.93 -9.73
C VAL A 294 15.37 -9.05 -10.82
N LEU A 295 16.61 -9.43 -10.48
CA LEU A 295 17.73 -9.50 -11.44
C LEU A 295 17.60 -10.66 -12.44
N SER A 296 16.88 -11.73 -12.09
CA SER A 296 16.60 -12.89 -12.93
C SER A 296 15.31 -12.78 -13.74
N SER A 297 14.56 -11.67 -13.58
CA SER A 297 13.29 -11.48 -14.27
C SER A 297 13.43 -11.40 -15.78
N ASP A 298 12.50 -11.98 -16.49
CA ASP A 298 12.30 -11.70 -17.90
C ASP A 298 11.78 -10.27 -18.08
N THR A 299 12.35 -9.56 -19.06
CA THR A 299 11.98 -8.17 -19.35
C THR A 299 11.02 -8.12 -20.53
N ILE A 300 9.78 -7.67 -20.28
CA ILE A 300 8.75 -7.49 -21.30
C ILE A 300 8.66 -6.00 -21.64
N LEU A 301 9.26 -5.61 -22.78
CA LEU A 301 9.19 -4.22 -23.24
C LEU A 301 7.74 -3.89 -23.64
N GLN A 302 7.27 -2.74 -23.16
CA GLN A 302 5.97 -2.19 -23.53
C GLN A 302 6.07 -1.35 -24.81
N SER A 303 4.91 -0.96 -25.33
CA SER A 303 4.87 0.00 -26.45
C SER A 303 5.71 1.25 -26.14
N PRO A 304 6.43 1.80 -27.11
CA PRO A 304 7.17 3.07 -26.92
C PRO A 304 6.25 4.26 -26.67
N LYS A 305 4.96 4.12 -27.01
CA LYS A 305 3.92 5.11 -26.75
C LYS A 305 2.77 4.44 -25.96
N PRO A 306 2.95 4.16 -24.67
CA PRO A 306 1.96 3.45 -23.88
C PRO A 306 0.74 4.32 -23.66
N SER A 307 -0.47 3.75 -23.84
CA SER A 307 -1.68 4.37 -23.32
C SER A 307 -1.58 4.46 -21.80
N MET A 308 -2.11 5.54 -21.22
CA MET A 308 -2.13 5.72 -19.77
C MET A 308 -3.52 6.15 -19.33
N GLN A 309 -3.96 5.57 -18.23
CA GLN A 309 -5.18 6.01 -17.55
C GLN A 309 -5.02 5.83 -16.06
N MET A 310 -5.31 6.88 -15.31
CA MET A 310 -5.40 6.81 -13.86
C MET A 310 -6.83 7.10 -13.41
N ILE A 311 -7.34 6.28 -12.51
CA ILE A 311 -8.64 6.47 -11.87
C ILE A 311 -8.50 6.48 -10.35
N THR A 312 -9.27 7.35 -9.72
CA THR A 312 -9.45 7.40 -8.27
C THR A 312 -10.94 7.30 -7.99
N LEU A 313 -11.37 6.21 -7.38
CA LEU A 313 -12.77 5.98 -7.07
C LEU A 313 -12.98 5.92 -5.56
N PRO A 314 -14.01 6.60 -5.03
CA PRO A 314 -14.44 6.33 -3.66
C PRO A 314 -14.69 4.84 -3.47
N LEU A 315 -14.27 4.30 -2.32
CA LEU A 315 -14.48 2.90 -1.96
C LEU A 315 -15.58 2.80 -0.91
N PRO A 316 -16.86 2.59 -1.33
CA PRO A 316 -17.95 2.40 -0.39
C PRO A 316 -17.77 1.07 0.35
N LEU A 317 -18.03 1.09 1.65
CA LEU A 317 -17.87 -0.07 2.53
C LEU A 317 -19.09 -0.24 3.43
N ARG A 318 -19.22 -1.43 4.02
CA ARG A 318 -20.04 -1.64 5.19
C ARG A 318 -19.58 -0.71 6.32
N GLU A 319 -20.49 -0.30 7.19
CA GLU A 319 -20.12 0.42 8.41
C GLU A 319 -19.18 -0.42 9.29
N PRO A 320 -18.15 0.20 9.90
CA PRO A 320 -17.19 -0.55 10.70
C PRO A 320 -17.81 -1.16 11.93
N SER A 321 -17.53 -2.43 12.15
CA SER A 321 -18.08 -3.24 13.23
C SER A 321 -17.02 -4.20 13.79
N PRO A 322 -16.00 -3.69 14.52
CA PRO A 322 -14.94 -4.54 15.11
C PRO A 322 -15.52 -5.57 16.06
N ARG A 323 -15.05 -6.81 15.95
CA ARG A 323 -15.55 -7.93 16.73
C ARG A 323 -15.01 -7.95 18.15
N LEU A 324 -15.90 -8.10 19.12
CA LEU A 324 -15.59 -8.45 20.51
C LEU A 324 -15.61 -9.98 20.71
N THR A 325 -16.66 -10.61 20.17
CA THR A 325 -16.82 -12.07 20.07
C THR A 325 -17.11 -12.42 18.61
N MET A 326 -17.50 -13.65 18.33
CA MET A 326 -17.88 -14.06 16.96
C MET A 326 -19.07 -13.26 16.43
N ASP A 327 -20.07 -13.00 17.28
CA ASP A 327 -21.34 -12.37 16.86
C ASP A 327 -21.56 -10.98 17.48
N ILE A 328 -20.82 -10.61 18.53
CA ILE A 328 -20.96 -9.31 19.19
C ILE A 328 -19.87 -8.37 18.67
N VAL A 329 -20.31 -7.21 18.16
CA VAL A 329 -19.43 -6.21 17.56
C VAL A 329 -19.64 -4.85 18.22
N LEU A 330 -18.61 -3.99 18.10
CA LEU A 330 -18.75 -2.58 18.44
C LEU A 330 -19.62 -1.88 17.40
N ARG A 331 -20.47 -0.97 17.86
CA ARG A 331 -21.24 -0.11 16.96
C ARG A 331 -20.32 0.85 16.20
N PRO A 332 -20.67 1.24 14.96
CA PRO A 332 -19.85 2.09 14.11
C PRO A 332 -19.37 3.38 14.77
N TRP A 333 -20.22 4.04 15.55
CA TRP A 333 -19.87 5.30 16.21
C TRP A 333 -18.71 5.17 17.21
N VAL A 334 -18.58 4.00 17.87
CA VAL A 334 -17.49 3.72 18.82
C VAL A 334 -16.16 3.64 18.05
N PHE A 335 -16.17 2.91 16.93
CA PHE A 335 -15.01 2.79 16.07
C PHE A 335 -14.60 4.15 15.48
N LYS A 336 -15.55 4.89 14.90
CA LYS A 336 -15.30 6.21 14.30
C LYS A 336 -14.73 7.20 15.32
N LYS A 337 -15.19 7.15 16.57
CA LYS A 337 -14.65 7.96 17.66
C LYS A 337 -13.20 7.57 18.03
N ALA A 338 -12.86 6.30 17.97
CA ALA A 338 -11.53 5.79 18.32
C ALA A 338 -10.50 5.95 17.19
N PHE A 339 -10.90 5.73 15.93
CA PHE A 339 -10.03 5.67 14.76
C PHE A 339 -10.12 6.93 13.87
N GLY A 340 -11.15 7.75 14.07
CA GLY A 340 -11.44 8.85 13.16
C GLY A 340 -12.24 8.38 11.93
N GLU A 341 -12.58 9.34 11.10
CA GLU A 341 -13.30 9.14 9.85
C GLU A 341 -12.59 9.90 8.74
N TYR A 342 -12.30 9.24 7.63
CA TYR A 342 -11.61 9.84 6.49
C TYR A 342 -12.05 9.17 5.19
N PRO A 343 -11.98 9.88 4.05
CA PRO A 343 -12.31 9.31 2.76
C PRO A 343 -11.42 8.12 2.41
N LEU A 344 -12.02 7.09 1.85
CA LEU A 344 -11.34 5.89 1.36
C LEU A 344 -11.45 5.83 -0.16
N PHE A 345 -10.34 5.49 -0.81
CA PHE A 345 -10.27 5.38 -2.25
C PHE A 345 -9.59 4.08 -2.66
N VAL A 346 -10.03 3.53 -3.78
CA VAL A 346 -9.20 2.65 -4.59
C VAL A 346 -8.65 3.48 -5.75
N LYS A 347 -7.37 3.31 -6.04
CA LYS A 347 -6.72 3.95 -7.17
C LYS A 347 -6.21 2.90 -8.13
N ALA A 348 -6.34 3.16 -9.41
CA ALA A 348 -5.75 2.29 -10.42
C ALA A 348 -5.03 3.12 -11.47
N LEU A 349 -3.84 2.66 -11.85
CA LEU A 349 -3.00 3.26 -12.86
C LEU A 349 -2.68 2.20 -13.92
N ARG A 350 -3.19 2.40 -15.13
CA ARG A 350 -2.81 1.62 -16.30
C ARG A 350 -1.72 2.36 -17.08
N ILE A 351 -0.66 1.63 -17.46
CA ILE A 351 0.43 2.12 -18.31
C ILE A 351 0.75 1.00 -19.32
N GLY A 352 0.33 1.17 -20.58
CA GLY A 352 0.39 0.09 -21.56
C GLY A 352 -0.44 -1.11 -21.11
N ASN A 353 0.19 -2.26 -20.97
CA ASN A 353 -0.45 -3.48 -20.45
C ASN A 353 -0.33 -3.63 -18.93
N ILE A 354 0.43 -2.78 -18.24
CA ILE A 354 0.60 -2.84 -16.81
C ILE A 354 -0.58 -2.18 -16.12
N LEU A 355 -1.22 -2.88 -15.19
CA LEU A 355 -2.30 -2.36 -14.35
C LEU A 355 -1.90 -2.44 -12.88
N MET A 356 -1.63 -1.29 -12.27
CA MET A 356 -1.42 -1.17 -10.82
C MET A 356 -2.75 -0.86 -10.14
N VAL A 357 -3.11 -1.62 -9.11
CA VAL A 357 -4.30 -1.37 -8.28
C VAL A 357 -3.88 -1.22 -6.83
N GLY A 358 -4.08 -0.01 -6.28
CA GLY A 358 -3.74 0.34 -4.90
C GLY A 358 -4.92 0.22 -3.96
N MET A 359 -4.77 -0.58 -2.91
CA MET A 359 -5.78 -0.83 -1.89
C MET A 359 -5.47 -0.09 -0.57
N PRO A 360 -6.48 0.43 0.14
CA PRO A 360 -6.28 1.13 1.41
C PRO A 360 -6.22 0.16 2.60
N CYS A 361 -5.54 -0.98 2.48
CA CYS A 361 -5.56 -2.06 3.47
C CYS A 361 -4.33 -2.96 3.37
N ASP A 362 -4.16 -3.86 4.35
CA ASP A 362 -3.36 -5.07 4.20
C ASP A 362 -4.16 -6.09 3.36
N PHE A 363 -4.05 -5.99 2.04
CA PHE A 363 -4.73 -6.91 1.13
C PHE A 363 -4.00 -8.26 1.10
N SER A 364 -4.74 -9.37 1.28
CA SER A 364 -4.13 -10.71 1.34
C SER A 364 -3.55 -11.15 0.00
N GLY A 365 -2.28 -11.56 0.00
CA GLY A 365 -1.63 -12.16 -1.16
C GLY A 365 -2.33 -13.43 -1.65
N GLU A 366 -3.00 -14.18 -0.77
CA GLU A 366 -3.78 -15.37 -1.18
C GLU A 366 -4.88 -15.06 -2.21
N LEU A 367 -5.35 -13.80 -2.25
CA LEU A 367 -6.40 -13.37 -3.17
C LEU A 367 -5.86 -12.95 -4.54
N VAL A 368 -4.55 -12.74 -4.69
CA VAL A 368 -3.95 -12.16 -5.91
C VAL A 368 -3.90 -13.14 -7.07
N GLY A 369 -3.53 -14.39 -6.84
CA GLY A 369 -3.30 -15.35 -7.93
C GLY A 369 -4.49 -15.50 -8.90
N GLY A 370 -5.71 -15.57 -8.36
CA GLY A 370 -6.93 -15.62 -9.18
C GLY A 370 -7.24 -14.32 -9.91
N LEU A 371 -6.83 -13.18 -9.37
CA LEU A 371 -6.99 -11.86 -9.99
C LEU A 371 -5.97 -11.65 -11.11
N ASP A 372 -4.72 -12.06 -10.89
CA ASP A 372 -3.64 -12.01 -11.87
C ASP A 372 -3.96 -12.89 -13.09
N ALA A 373 -4.35 -14.13 -12.84
CA ALA A 373 -4.80 -15.02 -13.92
C ALA A 373 -5.95 -14.42 -14.72
N TYR A 374 -6.90 -13.75 -14.06
CA TYR A 374 -8.00 -13.05 -14.73
C TYR A 374 -7.51 -11.85 -15.54
N ALA A 375 -6.61 -11.03 -14.99
CA ALA A 375 -6.04 -9.88 -15.71
C ALA A 375 -5.28 -10.32 -16.97
N LYS A 376 -4.51 -11.41 -16.90
CA LYS A 376 -3.80 -12.01 -18.04
C LYS A 376 -4.77 -12.43 -19.17
N THR A 377 -5.99 -12.91 -18.85
CA THR A 377 -7.02 -13.18 -19.89
C THR A 377 -7.50 -11.91 -20.62
N LYS A 378 -7.25 -10.75 -20.03
CA LYS A 378 -7.58 -9.43 -20.57
C LYS A 378 -6.37 -8.72 -21.19
N GLY A 379 -5.21 -9.38 -21.26
CA GLY A 379 -3.96 -8.81 -21.78
C GLY A 379 -3.32 -7.80 -20.84
N LEU A 380 -3.56 -7.91 -19.53
CA LEU A 380 -3.02 -7.01 -18.51
C LEU A 380 -2.09 -7.75 -17.55
N ASP A 381 -1.00 -7.10 -17.18
CA ASP A 381 -0.06 -7.50 -16.13
C ASP A 381 -0.47 -6.77 -14.84
N LEU A 382 -0.96 -7.52 -13.85
CA LEU A 382 -1.55 -6.95 -12.63
C LEU A 382 -0.53 -6.79 -11.50
N ILE A 383 -0.48 -5.60 -10.91
CA ILE A 383 0.24 -5.31 -9.67
C ILE A 383 -0.76 -4.81 -8.64
N VAL A 384 -1.01 -5.57 -7.58
CA VAL A 384 -1.83 -5.12 -6.44
C VAL A 384 -0.90 -4.62 -5.35
N THR A 385 -1.08 -3.35 -4.94
CA THR A 385 -0.33 -2.75 -3.84
C THR A 385 -1.24 -2.42 -2.66
N SER A 386 -0.68 -2.38 -1.47
CA SER A 386 -1.34 -1.99 -0.23
C SER A 386 -1.10 -0.50 0.08
N PHE A 387 -1.87 0.06 1.04
CA PHE A 387 -1.63 1.37 1.67
C PHE A 387 -1.76 2.60 0.76
N ASN A 388 -2.71 2.57 -0.14
CA ASN A 388 -2.92 3.64 -1.11
C ASN A 388 -3.75 4.83 -0.56
N GLY A 389 -3.27 5.47 0.51
CA GLY A 389 -3.83 6.74 1.01
C GLY A 389 -5.01 6.60 1.96
N GLY A 390 -5.16 5.48 2.62
CA GLY A 390 -6.13 5.19 3.67
C GLY A 390 -5.78 3.90 4.38
N TYR A 391 -6.55 3.54 5.43
CA TYR A 391 -6.32 2.28 6.11
C TYR A 391 -7.62 1.72 6.73
N ILE A 392 -7.96 0.51 6.38
CA ILE A 392 -9.18 -0.19 6.84
C ILE A 392 -8.90 -1.54 7.49
N GLY A 393 -7.66 -1.81 7.87
CA GLY A 393 -7.25 -3.08 8.45
C GLY A 393 -6.93 -4.14 7.39
N TYR A 394 -7.16 -5.40 7.74
CA TYR A 394 -6.83 -6.56 6.93
C TYR A 394 -8.02 -7.05 6.11
N ILE A 395 -7.76 -7.38 4.86
CA ILE A 395 -8.71 -8.04 3.95
C ILE A 395 -8.16 -9.44 3.65
N THR A 396 -8.71 -10.45 4.32
CA THR A 396 -8.33 -11.86 4.18
C THR A 396 -9.33 -12.62 3.31
N HIS A 397 -9.00 -13.86 2.96
CA HIS A 397 -9.96 -14.75 2.30
C HIS A 397 -11.14 -15.05 3.23
N ASP A 398 -12.39 -14.94 2.73
CA ASP A 398 -13.62 -15.08 3.53
C ASP A 398 -13.74 -16.42 4.27
N LYS A 399 -13.12 -17.50 3.75
CA LYS A 399 -13.09 -18.82 4.41
C LYS A 399 -12.47 -18.82 5.81
N TYR A 400 -11.67 -17.77 6.13
CA TYR A 400 -11.02 -17.62 7.43
C TYR A 400 -11.74 -16.64 8.36
N PHE A 401 -12.84 -16.03 7.91
CA PHE A 401 -13.52 -14.99 8.66
C PHE A 401 -13.84 -15.41 10.11
N ASP A 402 -14.27 -16.65 10.31
CA ASP A 402 -14.67 -17.15 11.63
C ASP A 402 -13.49 -17.64 12.50
N ARG A 403 -12.25 -17.52 12.04
CA ARG A 403 -11.08 -17.83 12.86
C ARG A 403 -10.76 -16.68 13.82
N ASP A 404 -10.45 -17.01 15.08
CA ASP A 404 -10.03 -16.05 16.12
C ASP A 404 -8.53 -15.74 15.99
N LEU A 405 -8.15 -15.01 14.94
CA LEU A 405 -6.77 -14.64 14.64
C LEU A 405 -6.65 -13.12 14.55
N TYR A 406 -5.43 -12.60 14.62
CA TYR A 406 -5.16 -11.17 14.56
C TYR A 406 -5.75 -10.50 13.30
N GLU A 407 -5.48 -11.06 12.12
CA GLU A 407 -5.89 -10.45 10.85
C GLU A 407 -7.37 -10.63 10.54
N THR A 408 -8.01 -11.68 11.06
CA THR A 408 -9.41 -11.98 10.79
C THR A 408 -10.37 -11.36 11.80
N LYS A 409 -9.95 -11.20 13.07
CA LYS A 409 -10.78 -10.68 14.17
C LYS A 409 -10.34 -9.32 14.65
N VAL A 410 -9.07 -9.17 15.07
CA VAL A 410 -8.62 -7.93 15.71
C VAL A 410 -8.53 -6.79 14.72
N MET A 411 -8.02 -7.06 13.51
CA MET A 411 -7.76 -6.06 12.48
C MET A 411 -8.69 -6.16 11.27
N SER A 412 -9.80 -6.91 11.37
CA SER A 412 -10.85 -6.97 10.36
C SER A 412 -12.10 -6.26 10.88
N TRP A 413 -12.40 -5.08 10.36
CA TRP A 413 -13.35 -4.15 11.00
C TRP A 413 -14.65 -3.96 10.24
N TYR A 414 -14.78 -4.43 9.01
CA TYR A 414 -15.93 -4.11 8.14
C TYR A 414 -16.86 -5.31 7.90
N GLY A 415 -16.85 -6.29 8.81
CA GLY A 415 -17.73 -7.45 8.79
C GLY A 415 -17.36 -8.53 7.77
N PRO A 416 -18.27 -9.48 7.51
CA PRO A 416 -18.01 -10.61 6.62
C PRO A 416 -18.01 -10.22 5.13
N TYR A 417 -17.48 -11.12 4.27
CA TYR A 417 -17.49 -11.04 2.81
C TYR A 417 -16.58 -9.99 2.20
N ASN A 418 -15.63 -9.44 2.96
CA ASN A 418 -14.71 -8.42 2.44
C ASN A 418 -13.74 -8.99 1.39
N GLY A 419 -13.25 -10.22 1.56
CA GLY A 419 -12.38 -10.88 0.58
C GLY A 419 -13.02 -10.95 -0.80
N ALA A 420 -14.27 -11.43 -0.87
CA ALA A 420 -15.05 -11.52 -2.10
C ALA A 420 -15.38 -10.14 -2.68
N TYR A 421 -15.78 -9.18 -1.84
CA TYR A 421 -16.10 -7.83 -2.28
C TYR A 421 -14.88 -7.14 -2.90
N PHE A 422 -13.72 -7.18 -2.26
CA PHE A 422 -12.50 -6.56 -2.76
C PHE A 422 -11.96 -7.23 -4.02
N GLN A 423 -12.08 -8.57 -4.14
CA GLN A 423 -11.79 -9.25 -5.40
C GLN A 423 -12.72 -8.77 -6.53
N GLU A 424 -14.00 -8.54 -6.24
CA GLU A 424 -14.95 -8.03 -7.25
C GLU A 424 -14.61 -6.58 -7.62
N VAL A 425 -14.21 -5.73 -6.66
CA VAL A 425 -13.71 -4.37 -6.92
C VAL A 425 -12.54 -4.39 -7.91
N ILE A 426 -11.54 -5.24 -7.69
CA ILE A 426 -10.38 -5.34 -8.58
C ILE A 426 -10.79 -5.91 -9.95
N ARG A 427 -11.65 -6.92 -10.01
CA ARG A 427 -12.17 -7.47 -11.29
C ARG A 427 -12.93 -6.42 -12.11
N ASP A 428 -13.74 -5.60 -11.46
CA ASP A 428 -14.45 -4.52 -12.12
C ASP A 428 -13.48 -3.48 -12.71
N ILE A 429 -12.43 -3.13 -11.99
CA ILE A 429 -11.36 -2.23 -12.47
C ILE A 429 -10.62 -2.86 -13.66
N ILE A 430 -10.25 -4.14 -13.59
CA ILE A 430 -9.65 -4.87 -14.72
C ILE A 430 -10.54 -4.78 -15.94
N ASN A 431 -11.85 -5.04 -15.82
CA ASN A 431 -12.80 -4.98 -16.93
C ASN A 431 -12.95 -3.58 -17.54
N LYS A 432 -12.80 -2.53 -16.72
CA LYS A 432 -12.94 -1.15 -17.19
C LYS A 432 -11.70 -0.62 -17.88
N LEU A 433 -10.53 -1.13 -17.47
CA LEU A 433 -9.25 -0.65 -17.97
C LEU A 433 -8.57 -1.62 -18.96
N SER A 434 -9.19 -2.76 -19.24
CA SER A 434 -8.70 -3.74 -20.24
C SER A 434 -8.94 -3.34 -21.71
#